data_d419d5cf226e3273c5de97f52e9475cf
#
_entry.id   d419d5cf226e3273c5de97f52e9475cf
#
_cell.length_a   1.000
_cell.length_b   1.000
_cell.length_c   1.000
_cell.angle_alpha   90.00
_cell.angle_beta   90.00
_cell.angle_gamma   90.00
#
_symmetry.space_group_name_H-M   'P 1'
#
loop_
_entity.id
_entity.type
_entity.pdbx_description
1 polymer ?
#
loop_
_entity_poly.entity_id
_entity_poly.type
_entity_poly.pdbx_seq_one_letter_code
_entity_poly.pdbx_strand_id
1 'polypeptide(L)'
;MRDKKIEVDATLREIPAYTLGEVPLFRWEHRLDDFQNGELNRHWHSEFLFGLVTEGTLDYYYSPISSRTSRATLEKGDGVFINSGVLHGCRQVTGGTRLFTFGMTPTFFSPPVFGKLYQNIIVPVTHCPVRGAFFPGAIPENRPLLRLLAQFEKLTPRQEDYELHTFELVCRIWRSMLKRLEWKTPDDLASTPRQGQLVALSEMVKFIQDHYQDPISVDDIAKAAKISRRECFRCFKELRGESPTVFLTQYRLSIAATQLATTGLPISTIAEGCGFESSGYFSRLFKARYGKTPREFRK
;
A
#
# COMPACT_ATOMS: atom_id res chain seq x y z
N MET A 1 -27.02 -16.22 -6.59
CA MET A 1 -25.94 -15.22 -6.63
C MET A 1 -25.28 -15.23 -5.26
N ARG A 2 -23.98 -15.43 -5.17
CA ARG A 2 -23.28 -15.33 -3.87
C ARG A 2 -22.94 -13.87 -3.67
N ASP A 3 -23.54 -13.24 -2.66
CA ASP A 3 -23.21 -11.88 -2.25
C ASP A 3 -21.76 -11.84 -1.78
N LYS A 4 -20.87 -11.36 -2.63
CA LYS A 4 -19.47 -11.16 -2.27
C LYS A 4 -19.35 -10.03 -1.25
N LYS A 5 -18.39 -10.15 -0.36
CA LYS A 5 -17.93 -9.08 0.56
C LYS A 5 -16.41 -9.11 0.59
N ILE A 6 -15.81 -7.95 0.75
CA ILE A 6 -14.39 -7.88 1.11
C ILE A 6 -14.26 -8.41 2.54
N GLU A 7 -13.38 -9.40 2.72
CA GLU A 7 -13.09 -9.94 4.05
C GLU A 7 -12.18 -8.96 4.80
N VAL A 8 -12.63 -8.55 5.97
CA VAL A 8 -11.92 -7.61 6.83
C VAL A 8 -11.86 -8.13 8.26
N ASP A 9 -10.81 -7.75 8.99
CA ASP A 9 -10.73 -7.99 10.42
C ASP A 9 -11.60 -7.00 11.24
N ALA A 10 -11.58 -7.14 12.57
CA ALA A 10 -12.34 -6.27 13.48
C ALA A 10 -11.97 -4.78 13.38
N THR A 11 -10.86 -4.43 12.73
CA THR A 11 -10.41 -3.05 12.49
C THR A 11 -10.76 -2.55 11.10
N LEU A 12 -11.55 -3.29 10.34
CA LEU A 12 -11.85 -3.05 8.92
C LEU A 12 -10.62 -3.16 8.01
N ARG A 13 -9.57 -3.86 8.43
CA ARG A 13 -8.39 -4.09 7.62
C ARG A 13 -8.61 -5.28 6.70
N GLU A 14 -8.41 -5.07 5.41
CA GLU A 14 -8.27 -6.12 4.42
C GLU A 14 -6.81 -6.55 4.31
N ILE A 15 -6.57 -7.83 4.09
CA ILE A 15 -5.26 -8.38 3.71
C ILE A 15 -5.39 -8.84 2.26
N PRO A 16 -4.98 -8.00 1.28
CA PRO A 16 -5.12 -8.34 -0.12
C PRO A 16 -4.33 -9.60 -0.49
N ALA A 17 -4.94 -10.49 -1.24
CA ALA A 17 -4.22 -11.60 -1.86
C ALA A 17 -3.44 -11.08 -3.07
N TYR A 18 -2.12 -11.18 -3.04
CA TYR A 18 -1.27 -10.84 -4.18
C TYR A 18 -1.47 -11.86 -5.29
N THR A 19 -1.89 -11.38 -6.47
CA THR A 19 -2.26 -12.23 -7.61
C THR A 19 -1.12 -12.45 -8.60
N LEU A 20 0.00 -11.76 -8.44
CA LEU A 20 1.07 -11.69 -9.42
C LEU A 20 2.38 -12.27 -8.89
N GLY A 21 2.40 -13.57 -8.61
CA GLY A 21 3.62 -14.33 -8.37
C GLY A 21 4.63 -13.62 -7.47
N GLU A 22 5.77 -13.23 -8.04
CA GLU A 22 6.88 -12.59 -7.33
C GLU A 22 6.74 -11.06 -7.17
N VAL A 23 5.83 -10.43 -7.93
CA VAL A 23 5.62 -8.98 -7.85
C VAL A 23 4.64 -8.67 -6.71
N PRO A 24 5.01 -7.85 -5.71
CA PRO A 24 4.13 -7.49 -4.58
C PRO A 24 3.06 -6.47 -5.00
N LEU A 25 2.22 -6.90 -5.91
CA LEU A 25 1.15 -6.13 -6.52
C LEU A 25 -0.10 -6.99 -6.59
N PHE A 26 -1.25 -6.43 -6.26
CA PHE A 26 -2.53 -7.06 -6.51
C PHE A 26 -3.28 -6.35 -7.63
N ARG A 27 -4.17 -7.08 -8.27
CA ARG A 27 -5.00 -6.58 -9.36
C ARG A 27 -6.35 -7.24 -9.30
N TRP A 28 -7.43 -6.45 -9.33
CA TRP A 28 -8.80 -6.95 -9.33
C TRP A 28 -9.69 -6.21 -10.31
N GLU A 29 -10.65 -6.96 -10.87
CA GLU A 29 -11.83 -6.44 -11.53
C GLU A 29 -13.04 -6.69 -10.65
N HIS A 30 -13.67 -5.65 -10.20
CA HIS A 30 -14.88 -5.70 -9.39
C HIS A 30 -16.10 -5.45 -10.30
N ARG A 31 -16.95 -6.46 -10.41
CA ARG A 31 -18.33 -6.28 -10.90
C ARG A 31 -19.17 -5.97 -9.68
N LEU A 32 -19.65 -4.74 -9.56
CA LEU A 32 -20.31 -4.31 -8.33
C LEU A 32 -21.65 -5.04 -8.10
N ASP A 33 -22.29 -5.53 -9.15
CA ASP A 33 -23.48 -6.40 -9.03
C ASP A 33 -23.21 -7.72 -8.28
N ASP A 34 -21.96 -8.17 -8.19
CA ASP A 34 -21.61 -9.38 -7.44
C ASP A 34 -21.56 -9.13 -5.93
N PHE A 35 -21.56 -7.87 -5.48
CA PHE A 35 -21.46 -7.48 -4.08
C PHE A 35 -22.82 -7.10 -3.49
N GLN A 36 -22.98 -7.33 -2.19
CA GLN A 36 -24.22 -7.02 -1.48
C GLN A 36 -24.59 -5.54 -1.65
N ASN A 37 -25.79 -5.25 -2.13
CA ASN A 37 -26.28 -3.89 -2.44
C ASN A 37 -25.40 -3.10 -3.43
N GLY A 38 -24.59 -3.79 -4.25
CA GLY A 38 -23.67 -3.13 -5.17
C GLY A 38 -22.59 -2.32 -4.49
N GLU A 39 -22.15 -2.71 -3.30
CA GLU A 39 -21.24 -1.95 -2.46
C GLU A 39 -19.98 -2.75 -2.11
N LEU A 40 -18.82 -2.17 -2.43
CA LEU A 40 -17.56 -2.53 -1.79
C LEU A 40 -17.55 -1.87 -0.41
N ASN A 41 -17.78 -2.68 0.62
CA ASN A 41 -17.82 -2.20 2.00
C ASN A 41 -16.56 -1.46 2.42
N ARG A 42 -16.71 -0.61 3.44
CA ARG A 42 -15.56 0.15 3.98
C ARG A 42 -14.48 -0.77 4.49
N HIS A 43 -13.26 -0.53 3.98
CA HIS A 43 -12.06 -1.26 4.37
C HIS A 43 -10.83 -0.37 4.21
N TRP A 44 -9.71 -0.81 4.77
CA TRP A 44 -8.41 -0.22 4.54
C TRP A 44 -7.35 -1.31 4.43
N HIS A 45 -6.28 -0.99 3.72
CA HIS A 45 -5.11 -1.85 3.57
C HIS A 45 -3.83 -1.01 3.55
N SER A 46 -2.68 -1.64 3.70
CA SER A 46 -1.37 -0.96 3.74
C SER A 46 -0.83 -0.59 2.36
N GLU A 47 -1.48 -0.99 1.32
CA GLU A 47 -1.11 -0.75 -0.06
C GLU A 47 -1.62 0.62 -0.54
N PHE A 48 -0.91 1.21 -1.50
CA PHE A 48 -1.47 2.23 -2.36
C PHE A 48 -2.46 1.58 -3.32
N LEU A 49 -3.59 2.23 -3.57
CA LEU A 49 -4.59 1.77 -4.52
C LEU A 49 -4.75 2.77 -5.66
N PHE A 50 -4.80 2.25 -6.87
CA PHE A 50 -5.24 2.96 -8.07
C PHE A 50 -6.47 2.26 -8.62
N GLY A 51 -7.49 3.05 -8.99
CA GLY A 51 -8.72 2.55 -9.58
C GLY A 51 -9.08 3.27 -10.87
N LEU A 52 -9.78 2.55 -11.75
CA LEU A 52 -10.38 3.06 -12.99
C LEU A 52 -11.78 2.51 -13.12
N VAL A 53 -12.78 3.37 -13.31
CA VAL A 53 -14.13 2.94 -13.66
C VAL A 53 -14.14 2.52 -15.12
N THR A 54 -14.32 1.23 -15.37
CA THR A 54 -14.32 0.68 -16.74
C THR A 54 -15.71 0.65 -17.37
N GLU A 55 -16.77 0.53 -16.55
CA GLU A 55 -18.16 0.59 -16.97
C GLU A 55 -19.05 1.19 -15.88
N GLY A 56 -20.10 1.90 -16.28
CA GLY A 56 -21.14 2.43 -15.39
C GLY A 56 -20.69 3.63 -14.56
N THR A 57 -21.35 3.82 -13.42
CA THR A 57 -21.17 4.96 -12.51
C THR A 57 -21.22 4.48 -11.07
N LEU A 58 -20.34 5.02 -10.23
CA LEU A 58 -20.28 4.70 -8.80
C LEU A 58 -20.00 5.95 -7.95
N ASP A 59 -20.47 5.90 -6.73
CA ASP A 59 -20.05 6.82 -5.67
C ASP A 59 -18.83 6.24 -4.96
N TYR A 60 -17.68 6.91 -5.03
CA TYR A 60 -16.48 6.52 -4.30
C TYR A 60 -16.26 7.45 -3.12
N TYR A 61 -15.82 6.89 -2.00
CA TYR A 61 -15.56 7.66 -0.79
C TYR A 61 -14.31 7.17 -0.07
N TYR A 62 -13.59 8.11 0.54
CA TYR A 62 -12.52 7.81 1.46
C TYR A 62 -12.55 8.76 2.66
N SER A 63 -12.11 8.28 3.81
CA SER A 63 -12.13 9.03 5.05
C SER A 63 -10.72 9.27 5.55
N PRO A 64 -10.31 10.52 5.74
CA PRO A 64 -9.17 10.82 6.61
C PRO A 64 -9.54 10.50 8.06
N ILE A 65 -8.54 10.08 8.85
CA ILE A 65 -8.72 9.67 10.26
C ILE A 65 -9.33 10.80 11.15
N SER A 66 -9.32 12.05 10.70
CA SER A 66 -9.69 13.21 11.51
C SER A 66 -10.54 14.29 10.84
N SER A 67 -11.15 14.05 9.67
CA SER A 67 -11.91 15.08 8.96
C SER A 67 -13.03 14.53 8.07
N ARG A 68 -13.76 15.42 7.39
CA ARG A 68 -14.85 15.09 6.47
C ARG A 68 -14.48 14.00 5.47
N THR A 69 -15.37 13.02 5.29
CA THR A 69 -15.28 12.03 4.22
C THR A 69 -15.27 12.74 2.87
N SER A 70 -14.24 12.48 2.08
CA SER A 70 -14.21 12.90 0.68
C SER A 70 -15.04 11.94 -0.14
N ARG A 71 -15.89 12.47 -1.02
CA ARG A 71 -16.78 11.68 -1.88
C ARG A 71 -16.85 12.30 -3.25
N ALA A 72 -16.90 11.45 -4.28
CA ALA A 72 -17.18 11.85 -5.66
C ALA A 72 -17.99 10.74 -6.35
N THR A 73 -18.87 11.16 -7.25
CA THR A 73 -19.46 10.27 -8.25
C THR A 73 -18.49 10.16 -9.40
N LEU A 74 -18.09 8.94 -9.73
CA LEU A 74 -17.14 8.62 -10.79
C LEU A 74 -17.88 7.87 -11.90
N GLU A 75 -17.60 8.24 -13.13
CA GLU A 75 -18.16 7.66 -14.33
C GLU A 75 -17.10 6.86 -15.11
N LYS A 76 -17.55 6.12 -16.11
CA LYS A 76 -16.64 5.38 -17.01
C LYS A 76 -15.50 6.26 -17.51
N GLY A 77 -14.27 5.82 -17.29
CA GLY A 77 -13.05 6.52 -17.65
C GLY A 77 -12.46 7.39 -16.55
N ASP A 78 -13.17 7.58 -15.44
CA ASP A 78 -12.65 8.30 -14.28
C ASP A 78 -11.75 7.40 -13.43
N GLY A 79 -10.77 8.03 -12.78
CA GLY A 79 -9.81 7.32 -11.93
C GLY A 79 -9.83 7.77 -10.47
N VAL A 80 -9.24 6.95 -9.61
CA VAL A 80 -9.06 7.25 -8.20
C VAL A 80 -7.68 6.77 -7.74
N PHE A 81 -7.09 7.51 -6.80
CA PHE A 81 -5.95 7.10 -6.01
C PHE A 81 -6.31 7.10 -4.53
N ILE A 82 -5.92 6.08 -3.80
CA ILE A 82 -6.05 5.99 -2.34
C ILE A 82 -4.68 5.70 -1.75
N ASN A 83 -4.31 6.51 -0.76
CA ASN A 83 -3.04 6.36 -0.06
C ASN A 83 -3.08 5.18 0.91
N SER A 84 -1.91 4.67 1.27
CA SER A 84 -1.73 3.59 2.24
C SER A 84 -2.45 3.88 3.57
N GLY A 85 -3.16 2.89 4.10
CA GLY A 85 -3.84 2.96 5.39
C GLY A 85 -5.09 3.85 5.43
N VAL A 86 -5.65 4.21 4.30
CA VAL A 86 -6.83 5.07 4.21
C VAL A 86 -8.10 4.24 4.10
N LEU A 87 -9.07 4.50 5.00
CA LEU A 87 -10.39 3.86 4.95
C LEU A 87 -11.17 4.34 3.73
N HIS A 88 -11.61 3.42 2.89
CA HIS A 88 -12.29 3.72 1.63
C HIS A 88 -13.34 2.67 1.27
N GLY A 89 -14.15 2.96 0.27
CA GLY A 89 -15.15 2.08 -0.30
C GLY A 89 -15.91 2.77 -1.43
N CYS A 90 -16.78 2.00 -2.10
CA CYS A 90 -17.62 2.57 -3.15
C CYS A 90 -18.95 1.82 -3.27
N ARG A 91 -19.93 2.47 -3.88
CA ARG A 91 -21.25 1.90 -4.16
C ARG A 91 -21.65 2.26 -5.58
N GLN A 92 -22.17 1.28 -6.32
CA GLN A 92 -22.69 1.54 -7.65
C GLN A 92 -23.89 2.49 -7.61
N VAL A 93 -23.95 3.37 -8.60
CA VAL A 93 -25.09 4.24 -8.89
C VAL A 93 -25.93 3.61 -10.01
N THR A 94 -25.27 3.05 -11.02
CA THR A 94 -25.90 2.32 -12.12
C THR A 94 -25.60 0.84 -12.05
N GLY A 95 -26.56 -0.02 -12.40
CA GLY A 95 -26.30 -1.47 -12.53
C GLY A 95 -25.27 -1.77 -13.61
N GLY A 96 -24.57 -2.90 -13.47
CA GLY A 96 -23.50 -3.29 -14.39
C GLY A 96 -22.20 -2.54 -14.21
N THR A 97 -22.05 -1.75 -13.14
CA THR A 97 -20.83 -0.97 -12.89
C THR A 97 -19.63 -1.88 -12.64
N ARG A 98 -18.51 -1.55 -13.28
CA ARG A 98 -17.23 -2.24 -13.14
C ARG A 98 -16.13 -1.28 -12.70
N LEU A 99 -15.36 -1.69 -11.72
CA LEU A 99 -14.21 -0.98 -11.20
C LEU A 99 -12.99 -1.88 -11.30
N PHE A 100 -12.02 -1.46 -12.09
CA PHE A 100 -10.68 -2.04 -12.09
C PHE A 100 -9.85 -1.40 -10.98
N THR A 101 -9.13 -2.20 -10.20
CA THR A 101 -8.18 -1.72 -9.19
C THR A 101 -6.87 -2.49 -9.25
N PHE A 102 -5.79 -1.80 -8.97
CA PHE A 102 -4.53 -2.42 -8.61
C PHE A 102 -3.88 -1.69 -7.44
N GLY A 103 -3.14 -2.42 -6.65
CA GLY A 103 -2.44 -1.86 -5.51
C GLY A 103 -1.08 -2.47 -5.31
N MET A 104 -0.23 -1.73 -4.64
CA MET A 104 1.12 -2.14 -4.33
C MET A 104 1.53 -1.68 -2.95
N THR A 105 2.35 -2.47 -2.27
CA THR A 105 2.93 -2.05 -1.00
C THR A 105 3.85 -0.84 -1.20
N PRO A 106 3.98 0.05 -0.20
CA PRO A 106 5.03 1.07 -0.23
C PRO A 106 6.43 0.49 -0.45
N THR A 107 6.65 -0.77 -0.05
CA THR A 107 7.93 -1.47 -0.22
C THR A 107 8.20 -1.97 -1.63
N PHE A 108 7.27 -1.81 -2.57
CA PHE A 108 7.48 -2.14 -3.99
C PHE A 108 8.75 -1.46 -4.56
N PHE A 109 9.04 -0.24 -4.12
CA PHE A 109 10.24 0.51 -4.49
C PHE A 109 11.30 0.52 -3.38
N SER A 110 11.40 -0.52 -2.56
CA SER A 110 12.28 -0.52 -1.40
C SER A 110 13.77 -0.70 -1.77
N PRO A 111 14.69 -0.34 -0.85
CA PRO A 111 16.09 -0.72 -0.95
C PRO A 111 16.29 -2.24 -1.10
N PRO A 112 17.43 -2.70 -1.68
CA PRO A 112 18.61 -1.88 -1.98
C PRO A 112 18.58 -1.15 -3.31
N VAL A 113 17.69 -1.51 -4.26
CA VAL A 113 17.75 -1.01 -5.64
C VAL A 113 17.22 0.41 -5.77
N PHE A 114 16.10 0.74 -5.12
CA PHE A 114 15.40 2.02 -5.27
C PHE A 114 15.48 2.92 -4.04
N GLY A 115 16.54 2.82 -3.23
CA GLY A 115 16.64 3.51 -1.95
C GLY A 115 16.36 5.02 -2.01
N LYS A 116 16.97 5.74 -2.96
CA LYS A 116 16.71 7.20 -3.14
C LYS A 116 15.28 7.49 -3.59
N LEU A 117 14.74 6.70 -4.51
CA LEU A 117 13.34 6.83 -4.95
C LEU A 117 12.39 6.60 -3.77
N TYR A 118 12.65 5.54 -3.00
CA TYR A 118 11.85 5.20 -1.83
C TYR A 118 11.84 6.34 -0.81
N GLN A 119 13.02 6.86 -0.42
CA GLN A 119 13.15 7.93 0.57
C GLN A 119 12.61 9.28 0.08
N ASN A 120 12.85 9.63 -1.17
CA ASN A 120 12.53 10.98 -1.68
C ASN A 120 11.11 11.08 -2.24
N ILE A 121 10.44 9.96 -2.56
CA ILE A 121 9.12 9.97 -3.17
C ILE A 121 8.14 9.10 -2.38
N ILE A 122 8.42 7.82 -2.19
CA ILE A 122 7.44 6.89 -1.63
C ILE A 122 7.15 7.21 -0.16
N VAL A 123 8.19 7.41 0.66
CA VAL A 123 8.03 7.78 2.07
C VAL A 123 7.27 9.10 2.24
N PRO A 124 7.64 10.21 1.56
CA PRO A 124 6.86 11.44 1.60
C PRO A 124 5.40 11.26 1.18
N VAL A 125 5.13 10.49 0.11
CA VAL A 125 3.75 10.20 -0.31
C VAL A 125 2.97 9.46 0.75
N THR A 126 3.54 8.40 1.32
CA THR A 126 2.88 7.58 2.36
C THR A 126 2.45 8.45 3.54
N HIS A 127 3.21 9.52 3.82
CA HIS A 127 3.02 10.37 5.01
C HIS A 127 2.41 11.74 4.72
N CYS A 128 2.22 12.11 3.44
CA CYS A 128 1.62 13.40 3.09
C CYS A 128 0.16 13.48 3.55
N PRO A 129 -0.40 14.71 3.66
CA PRO A 129 -1.81 14.91 4.02
C PRO A 129 -2.79 14.42 2.94
N VAL A 130 -2.31 14.15 1.72
CA VAL A 130 -3.15 13.62 0.63
C VAL A 130 -3.53 12.18 0.94
N ARG A 131 -4.79 11.96 1.29
CA ARG A 131 -5.33 10.64 1.60
C ARG A 131 -5.83 9.90 0.37
N GLY A 132 -6.21 10.63 -0.65
CA GLY A 132 -6.65 10.13 -1.93
C GLY A 132 -6.90 11.28 -2.89
N ALA A 133 -7.13 10.95 -4.15
CA ALA A 133 -7.48 11.90 -5.19
C ALA A 133 -8.42 11.27 -6.21
N PHE A 134 -9.35 12.08 -6.72
CA PHE A 134 -10.21 11.71 -7.84
C PHE A 134 -9.67 12.34 -9.12
N PHE A 135 -9.72 11.60 -10.20
CA PHE A 135 -9.24 12.01 -11.52
C PHE A 135 -10.38 11.95 -12.56
N PRO A 136 -11.29 12.94 -12.60
CA PRO A 136 -12.34 13.00 -13.61
C PRO A 136 -11.76 13.09 -15.02
N GLY A 137 -12.27 12.27 -15.95
CA GLY A 137 -11.85 12.25 -17.36
C GLY A 137 -12.22 13.52 -18.11
N ALA A 138 -13.22 14.27 -17.62
CA ALA A 138 -13.59 15.59 -18.14
C ALA A 138 -12.46 16.62 -17.98
N ILE A 139 -11.55 16.43 -17.02
CA ILE A 139 -10.38 17.30 -16.79
C ILE A 139 -9.26 16.86 -17.74
N PRO A 140 -8.88 17.67 -18.76
CA PRO A 140 -7.93 17.27 -19.80
C PRO A 140 -6.57 16.82 -19.24
N GLU A 141 -6.14 17.44 -18.16
CA GLU A 141 -4.87 17.18 -17.52
C GLU A 141 -4.81 15.80 -16.84
N ASN A 142 -5.94 15.18 -16.53
CA ASN A 142 -5.99 13.82 -15.98
C ASN A 142 -5.82 12.75 -17.08
N ARG A 143 -6.09 13.07 -18.33
CA ARG A 143 -6.08 12.12 -19.46
C ARG A 143 -4.78 11.30 -19.58
N PRO A 144 -3.57 11.87 -19.39
CA PRO A 144 -2.35 11.05 -19.44
C PRO A 144 -2.31 9.94 -18.38
N LEU A 145 -2.74 10.24 -17.15
CA LEU A 145 -2.84 9.24 -16.07
C LEU A 145 -3.90 8.19 -16.38
N LEU A 146 -5.09 8.63 -16.80
CA LEU A 146 -6.22 7.72 -17.09
C LEU A 146 -5.91 6.76 -18.25
N ARG A 147 -5.18 7.23 -19.29
CA ARG A 147 -4.69 6.36 -20.37
C ARG A 147 -3.73 5.29 -19.87
N LEU A 148 -2.84 5.62 -18.94
CA LEU A 148 -1.91 4.65 -18.34
C LEU A 148 -2.66 3.64 -17.49
N LEU A 149 -3.67 4.04 -16.72
CA LEU A 149 -4.53 3.13 -15.96
C LEU A 149 -5.28 2.18 -16.90
N ALA A 150 -5.82 2.69 -18.02
CA ALA A 150 -6.49 1.86 -19.01
C ALA A 150 -5.52 0.91 -19.77
N GLN A 151 -4.24 1.29 -19.96
CA GLN A 151 -3.22 0.38 -20.47
C GLN A 151 -2.91 -0.72 -19.46
N PHE A 152 -2.79 -0.36 -18.20
CA PHE A 152 -2.51 -1.32 -17.12
C PHE A 152 -3.66 -2.32 -16.94
N GLU A 153 -4.91 -1.87 -17.06
CA GLU A 153 -6.11 -2.73 -17.03
C GLU A 153 -6.08 -3.81 -18.11
N LYS A 154 -5.53 -3.50 -19.30
CA LYS A 154 -5.45 -4.43 -20.44
C LYS A 154 -4.26 -5.38 -20.40
N LEU A 155 -3.30 -5.18 -19.50
CA LEU A 155 -2.17 -6.10 -19.37
C LEU A 155 -2.66 -7.50 -18.99
N THR A 156 -2.04 -8.50 -19.59
CA THR A 156 -2.32 -9.91 -19.29
C THR A 156 -1.05 -10.66 -18.90
N PRO A 157 -1.09 -11.53 -17.87
CA PRO A 157 0.06 -12.33 -17.45
C PRO A 157 0.62 -13.29 -18.53
N ARG A 158 -0.04 -13.40 -19.68
CA ARG A 158 0.39 -14.26 -20.80
C ARG A 158 1.38 -13.58 -21.75
N GLN A 159 1.60 -12.27 -21.58
CA GLN A 159 2.59 -11.53 -22.38
C GLN A 159 4.00 -11.90 -21.92
N GLU A 160 4.92 -12.12 -22.86
CA GLU A 160 6.29 -12.54 -22.57
C GLU A 160 7.07 -11.54 -21.70
N ASP A 161 6.78 -10.25 -21.87
CA ASP A 161 7.40 -9.13 -21.14
C ASP A 161 6.52 -8.54 -20.03
N TYR A 162 5.57 -9.34 -19.53
CA TYR A 162 4.52 -8.88 -18.62
C TYR A 162 5.07 -8.16 -17.37
N GLU A 163 6.07 -8.73 -16.70
CA GLU A 163 6.66 -8.16 -15.50
C GLU A 163 7.35 -6.83 -15.80
N LEU A 164 8.13 -6.76 -16.88
CA LEU A 164 8.82 -5.55 -17.30
C LEU A 164 7.84 -4.46 -17.70
N HIS A 165 6.82 -4.79 -18.48
CA HIS A 165 5.77 -3.86 -18.90
C HIS A 165 4.92 -3.38 -17.71
N THR A 166 4.61 -4.30 -16.78
CA THR A 166 3.95 -3.94 -15.50
C THR A 166 4.77 -2.91 -14.74
N PHE A 167 6.07 -3.15 -14.58
CA PHE A 167 6.97 -2.24 -13.86
C PHE A 167 7.08 -0.88 -14.55
N GLU A 168 7.23 -0.85 -15.88
CA GLU A 168 7.23 0.37 -16.67
C GLU A 168 5.96 1.20 -16.45
N LEU A 169 4.79 0.56 -16.59
CA LEU A 169 3.50 1.24 -16.43
C LEU A 169 3.30 1.76 -15.00
N VAL A 170 3.68 0.98 -13.99
CA VAL A 170 3.64 1.43 -12.59
C VAL A 170 4.47 2.69 -12.41
N CYS A 171 5.71 2.73 -12.89
CA CYS A 171 6.58 3.91 -12.81
C CYS A 171 5.97 5.12 -13.54
N ARG A 172 5.37 4.92 -14.72
CA ARG A 172 4.71 5.98 -15.49
C ARG A 172 3.44 6.50 -14.81
N ILE A 173 2.64 5.60 -14.23
CA ILE A 173 1.44 5.96 -13.45
C ILE A 173 1.84 6.82 -12.26
N TRP A 174 2.82 6.38 -11.47
CA TRP A 174 3.35 7.15 -10.34
C TRP A 174 3.82 8.54 -10.77
N ARG A 175 4.67 8.61 -11.79
CA ARG A 175 5.18 9.89 -12.32
C ARG A 175 4.06 10.81 -12.82
N SER A 176 3.03 10.26 -13.46
CA SER A 176 1.88 11.02 -13.95
C SER A 176 1.02 11.52 -12.79
N MET A 177 0.73 10.67 -11.80
CA MET A 177 -0.01 11.03 -10.60
C MET A 177 0.71 12.13 -9.80
N LEU A 178 2.01 11.97 -9.56
CA LEU A 178 2.81 12.95 -8.81
C LEU A 178 2.75 14.36 -9.42
N LYS A 179 2.65 14.48 -10.73
CA LYS A 179 2.45 15.77 -11.41
C LYS A 179 1.07 16.39 -11.17
N ARG A 180 0.10 15.59 -10.75
CA ARG A 180 -1.29 16.01 -10.53
C ARG A 180 -1.60 16.31 -9.07
N LEU A 181 -0.88 15.68 -8.16
CA LEU A 181 -1.02 15.93 -6.74
C LEU A 181 -0.20 17.16 -6.37
N GLU A 182 -0.80 18.07 -5.63
CA GLU A 182 -0.06 19.16 -5.00
C GLU A 182 0.77 18.60 -3.85
N TRP A 183 1.99 18.20 -4.15
CA TRP A 183 2.94 17.77 -3.14
C TRP A 183 3.49 19.00 -2.42
N LYS A 184 3.22 19.12 -1.15
CA LYS A 184 4.00 20.01 -0.31
C LYS A 184 5.32 19.31 -0.05
N THR A 185 6.41 19.96 -0.43
CA THR A 185 7.76 19.51 -0.13
C THR A 185 7.99 19.53 1.39
N PRO A 186 8.98 18.81 1.94
CA PRO A 186 9.33 18.87 3.36
C PRO A 186 9.51 20.28 3.90
N ASP A 187 9.97 21.23 3.09
CA ASP A 187 10.13 22.64 3.48
C ASP A 187 8.80 23.37 3.70
N ASP A 188 7.77 23.05 2.91
CA ASP A 188 6.41 23.58 3.13
C ASP A 188 5.73 22.96 4.34
N LEU A 189 6.21 21.85 4.81
CA LEU A 189 5.71 21.14 5.95
C LEU A 189 6.32 21.61 7.29
N ALA A 190 7.38 22.42 7.33
CA ALA A 190 8.14 22.80 8.53
C ALA A 190 7.38 23.56 9.65
N SER A 191 6.07 23.79 9.47
CA SER A 191 5.33 24.72 10.38
C SER A 191 4.15 24.15 11.15
N THR A 192 3.84 22.85 11.10
CA THR A 192 2.71 22.29 11.87
C THR A 192 3.13 21.17 12.83
N PRO A 193 2.48 21.02 14.04
CA PRO A 193 2.76 19.93 14.98
C PRO A 193 2.66 18.53 14.36
N ARG A 194 1.76 18.35 13.39
CA ARG A 194 1.58 17.10 12.64
C ARG A 194 2.77 16.76 11.76
N GLN A 195 3.51 17.75 11.37
CA GLN A 195 4.71 17.69 10.57
C GLN A 195 5.93 17.20 11.34
N GLY A 196 6.10 17.64 12.56
CA GLY A 196 7.10 17.06 13.45
C GLY A 196 6.91 15.54 13.59
N GLN A 197 5.63 15.09 13.62
CA GLN A 197 5.29 13.67 13.63
C GLN A 197 5.65 12.96 12.34
N LEU A 198 5.45 13.59 11.17
CA LEU A 198 5.78 12.99 9.87
C LEU A 198 7.28 12.85 9.69
N VAL A 199 8.04 13.88 10.08
CA VAL A 199 9.51 13.82 10.08
C VAL A 199 9.99 12.74 11.04
N ALA A 200 9.46 12.72 12.27
CA ALA A 200 9.81 11.71 13.26
C ALA A 200 9.49 10.29 12.78
N LEU A 201 8.34 10.09 12.13
CA LEU A 201 8.00 8.78 11.57
C LEU A 201 8.95 8.38 10.44
N SER A 202 9.36 9.31 9.58
CA SER A 202 10.34 9.05 8.53
C SER A 202 11.69 8.60 9.09
N GLU A 203 12.18 9.29 10.13
CA GLU A 203 13.43 8.91 10.81
C GLU A 203 13.33 7.55 11.50
N MET A 204 12.20 7.26 12.15
CA MET A 204 11.93 5.97 12.78
C MET A 204 11.87 4.83 11.76
N VAL A 205 11.19 5.04 10.64
CA VAL A 205 11.11 4.04 9.56
C VAL A 205 12.47 3.80 8.95
N LYS A 206 13.23 4.86 8.69
CA LYS A 206 14.61 4.75 8.19
C LYS A 206 15.48 3.96 9.16
N PHE A 207 15.44 4.27 10.45
CA PHE A 207 16.18 3.53 11.46
C PHE A 207 15.84 2.04 11.47
N ILE A 208 14.54 1.70 11.41
CA ILE A 208 14.10 0.30 11.31
C ILE A 208 14.67 -0.37 10.06
N GLN A 209 14.66 0.31 8.92
CA GLN A 209 15.17 -0.23 7.66
C GLN A 209 16.69 -0.46 7.68
N ASP A 210 17.43 0.42 8.34
CA ASP A 210 18.89 0.34 8.44
C ASP A 210 19.31 -0.73 9.47
N HIS A 211 18.46 -1.03 10.47
CA HIS A 211 18.79 -1.88 11.64
C HIS A 211 17.83 -3.06 11.85
N TYR A 212 17.00 -3.43 10.87
CA TYR A 212 15.99 -4.48 11.06
C TYR A 212 16.56 -5.85 11.44
N GLN A 213 17.82 -6.13 11.10
CA GLN A 213 18.52 -7.37 11.43
C GLN A 213 18.91 -7.44 12.91
N ASP A 214 19.11 -6.27 13.53
CA ASP A 214 19.56 -6.14 14.89
C ASP A 214 18.43 -6.31 15.91
N PRO A 215 18.70 -6.64 17.18
CA PRO A 215 17.71 -6.70 18.25
C PRO A 215 17.29 -5.30 18.73
N ILE A 216 16.70 -4.50 17.82
CA ILE A 216 16.25 -3.13 18.13
C ILE A 216 15.00 -3.12 18.98
N SER A 217 14.96 -2.21 19.95
CA SER A 217 13.80 -1.95 20.82
C SER A 217 13.00 -0.73 20.33
N VAL A 218 11.78 -0.55 20.87
CA VAL A 218 10.98 0.65 20.60
C VAL A 218 11.68 1.93 21.12
N ASP A 219 12.49 1.79 22.16
CA ASP A 219 13.26 2.93 22.68
C ASP A 219 14.37 3.36 21.73
N ASP A 220 15.00 2.42 21.04
CA ASP A 220 16.00 2.73 20.01
C ASP A 220 15.34 3.43 18.80
N ILE A 221 14.18 2.93 18.38
CA ILE A 221 13.39 3.55 17.32
C ILE A 221 12.97 4.98 17.68
N ALA A 222 12.51 5.20 18.93
CA ALA A 222 12.12 6.52 19.40
C ALA A 222 13.32 7.49 19.49
N LYS A 223 14.46 7.01 19.99
CA LYS A 223 15.71 7.79 20.08
C LYS A 223 16.19 8.24 18.70
N ALA A 224 16.09 7.41 17.67
CA ALA A 224 16.49 7.78 16.31
C ALA A 224 15.74 9.02 15.80
N ALA A 225 14.47 9.18 16.19
CA ALA A 225 13.66 10.35 15.84
C ALA A 225 13.67 11.45 16.93
N LYS A 226 14.47 11.31 17.99
CA LYS A 226 14.58 12.27 19.13
C LYS A 226 13.23 12.53 19.82
N ILE A 227 12.38 11.51 19.94
CA ILE A 227 11.08 11.57 20.58
C ILE A 227 10.98 10.56 21.74
N SER A 228 9.93 10.70 22.57
CA SER A 228 9.66 9.74 23.62
C SER A 228 9.05 8.43 23.06
N ARG A 229 9.21 7.33 23.82
CA ARG A 229 8.55 6.04 23.50
C ARG A 229 7.03 6.19 23.32
N ARG A 230 6.37 6.99 24.15
CA ARG A 230 4.93 7.27 24.03
C ARG A 230 4.59 7.95 22.71
N GLU A 231 5.38 8.93 22.32
CA GLU A 231 5.23 9.64 21.04
C GLU A 231 5.49 8.73 19.85
N CYS A 232 6.47 7.83 19.93
CA CYS A 232 6.74 6.82 18.92
C CYS A 232 5.49 5.94 18.67
N PHE A 233 4.88 5.39 19.70
CA PHE A 233 3.63 4.63 19.57
C PHE A 233 2.51 5.48 18.98
N ARG A 234 2.38 6.74 19.42
CA ARG A 234 1.36 7.66 18.92
C ARG A 234 1.54 7.93 17.43
N CYS A 235 2.74 8.27 17.00
CA CYS A 235 3.07 8.53 15.59
C CYS A 235 2.75 7.31 14.71
N PHE A 236 3.20 6.12 15.10
CA PHE A 236 2.90 4.91 14.36
C PHE A 236 1.39 4.63 14.31
N LYS A 237 0.69 4.77 15.44
CA LYS A 237 -0.77 4.53 15.50
C LYS A 237 -1.56 5.51 14.66
N GLU A 238 -1.26 6.80 14.78
CA GLU A 238 -2.00 7.88 14.09
C GLU A 238 -1.70 7.93 12.59
N LEU A 239 -0.44 7.65 12.19
CA LEU A 239 0.00 7.83 10.82
C LEU A 239 0.04 6.53 10.00
N ARG A 240 0.14 5.37 10.67
CA ARG A 240 0.19 4.05 10.02
C ARG A 240 -0.87 3.06 10.47
N GLY A 241 -1.63 3.37 11.53
CA GLY A 241 -2.65 2.47 12.07
C GLY A 241 -2.10 1.26 12.84
N GLU A 242 -0.79 1.14 13.00
CA GLU A 242 -0.11 -0.02 13.60
C GLU A 242 0.90 0.42 14.68
N SER A 243 1.49 -0.52 15.41
CA SER A 243 2.56 -0.23 16.37
C SER A 243 3.94 -0.32 15.71
N PRO A 244 5.01 0.31 16.31
CA PRO A 244 6.38 0.20 15.81
C PRO A 244 6.87 -1.26 15.72
N THR A 245 6.51 -2.09 16.69
CA THR A 245 6.87 -3.51 16.72
C THR A 245 6.19 -4.33 15.64
N VAL A 246 4.92 -4.03 15.34
CA VAL A 246 4.20 -4.66 14.23
C VAL A 246 4.85 -4.26 12.91
N PHE A 247 5.16 -2.99 12.72
CA PHE A 247 5.86 -2.50 11.53
C PHE A 247 7.21 -3.19 11.33
N LEU A 248 8.07 -3.24 12.37
CA LEU A 248 9.36 -3.93 12.33
C LEU A 248 9.19 -5.40 11.91
N THR A 249 8.24 -6.10 12.54
CA THR A 249 7.96 -7.51 12.24
C THR A 249 7.53 -7.68 10.79
N GLN A 250 6.64 -6.83 10.30
CA GLN A 250 6.16 -6.89 8.91
C GLN A 250 7.28 -6.58 7.91
N TYR A 251 8.15 -5.64 8.24
CA TYR A 251 9.31 -5.31 7.42
C TYR A 251 10.27 -6.51 7.33
N ARG A 252 10.63 -7.13 8.46
CA ARG A 252 11.44 -8.36 8.52
C ARG A 252 10.84 -9.49 7.67
N LEU A 253 9.53 -9.70 7.77
CA LEU A 253 8.83 -10.73 6.99
C LEU A 253 8.86 -10.43 5.48
N SER A 254 8.80 -9.15 5.07
CA SER A 254 8.86 -8.78 3.65
C SER A 254 10.24 -9.05 3.05
N ILE A 255 11.32 -8.74 3.79
CA ILE A 255 12.69 -9.07 3.39
C ILE A 255 12.88 -10.59 3.31
N ALA A 256 12.38 -11.32 4.31
CA ALA A 256 12.46 -12.78 4.30
C ALA A 256 11.71 -13.40 3.12
N ALA A 257 10.55 -12.88 2.74
CA ALA A 257 9.80 -13.33 1.56
C ALA A 257 10.62 -13.15 0.28
N THR A 258 11.26 -12.00 0.11
CA THR A 258 12.17 -11.74 -1.02
C THR A 258 13.33 -12.74 -1.03
N GLN A 259 13.99 -12.97 0.10
CA GLN A 259 15.11 -13.93 0.18
C GLN A 259 14.66 -15.38 -0.08
N LEU A 260 13.46 -15.75 0.38
CA LEU A 260 12.88 -17.07 0.09
C LEU A 260 12.65 -17.28 -1.41
N ALA A 261 12.18 -16.25 -2.12
CA ALA A 261 11.91 -16.31 -3.55
C ALA A 261 13.20 -16.28 -4.40
N THR A 262 14.24 -15.55 -3.95
CA THR A 262 15.43 -15.25 -4.77
C THR A 262 16.66 -16.04 -4.40
N THR A 263 16.65 -16.78 -3.29
CA THR A 263 17.83 -17.52 -2.81
C THR A 263 17.52 -18.96 -2.41
N GLY A 264 18.54 -19.82 -2.47
CA GLY A 264 18.48 -21.20 -1.93
C GLY A 264 18.87 -21.32 -0.45
N LEU A 265 19.03 -20.20 0.29
CA LEU A 265 19.49 -20.22 1.68
C LEU A 265 18.55 -21.03 2.59
N PRO A 266 19.06 -21.72 3.63
CA PRO A 266 18.21 -22.38 4.61
C PRO A 266 17.21 -21.41 5.24
N ILE A 267 15.99 -21.89 5.51
CA ILE A 267 14.92 -21.05 6.10
C ILE A 267 15.35 -20.48 7.46
N SER A 268 16.11 -21.26 8.26
CA SER A 268 16.68 -20.81 9.53
C SER A 268 17.65 -19.64 9.35
N THR A 269 18.53 -19.71 8.36
CA THR A 269 19.50 -18.66 8.02
C THR A 269 18.78 -17.38 7.54
N ILE A 270 17.73 -17.53 6.75
CA ILE A 270 16.90 -16.38 6.35
C ILE A 270 16.20 -15.74 7.55
N ALA A 271 15.62 -16.56 8.44
CA ALA A 271 14.96 -16.07 9.64
C ALA A 271 15.93 -15.28 10.54
N GLU A 272 17.10 -15.85 10.80
CA GLU A 272 18.18 -15.22 11.60
C GLU A 272 18.67 -13.93 10.94
N GLY A 273 19.01 -13.97 9.64
CA GLY A 273 19.45 -12.82 8.87
C GLY A 273 18.40 -11.70 8.74
N CYS A 274 17.13 -12.02 9.02
CA CYS A 274 16.05 -11.03 9.11
C CYS A 274 15.75 -10.59 10.55
N GLY A 275 16.57 -10.96 11.54
CA GLY A 275 16.45 -10.54 12.93
C GLY A 275 15.38 -11.30 13.75
N PHE A 276 15.00 -12.52 13.32
CA PHE A 276 14.15 -13.39 14.14
C PHE A 276 15.00 -14.31 15.01
N GLU A 277 14.76 -14.27 16.32
CA GLU A 277 15.46 -15.12 17.29
C GLU A 277 15.11 -16.62 17.16
N SER A 278 13.95 -16.93 16.60
CA SER A 278 13.44 -18.29 16.47
C SER A 278 12.80 -18.53 15.10
N SER A 279 13.28 -19.56 14.40
CA SER A 279 12.71 -19.99 13.11
C SER A 279 11.27 -20.51 13.24
N GLY A 280 10.89 -21.03 14.41
CA GLY A 280 9.50 -21.45 14.71
C GLY A 280 8.57 -20.26 14.84
N TYR A 281 9.00 -19.21 15.55
CA TYR A 281 8.25 -17.95 15.66
C TYR A 281 8.13 -17.25 14.30
N PHE A 282 9.24 -17.17 13.56
CA PHE A 282 9.24 -16.69 12.18
C PHE A 282 8.22 -17.42 11.30
N SER A 283 8.26 -18.76 11.27
CA SER A 283 7.37 -19.56 10.41
C SER A 283 5.90 -19.36 10.74
N ARG A 284 5.54 -19.19 12.01
CA ARG A 284 4.18 -18.89 12.45
C ARG A 284 3.71 -17.52 11.97
N LEU A 285 4.53 -16.47 12.14
CA LEU A 285 4.22 -15.12 11.69
C LEU A 285 4.16 -15.03 10.16
N PHE A 286 5.07 -15.71 9.48
CA PHE A 286 5.12 -15.77 8.03
C PHE A 286 3.83 -16.41 7.47
N LYS A 287 3.42 -17.56 8.02
CA LYS A 287 2.15 -18.22 7.63
C LYS A 287 0.94 -17.34 7.92
N ALA A 288 0.91 -16.65 9.05
CA ALA A 288 -0.17 -15.72 9.39
C ALA A 288 -0.28 -14.55 8.40
N ARG A 289 0.87 -14.08 7.85
CA ARG A 289 0.88 -12.95 6.91
C ARG A 289 0.63 -13.37 5.46
N TYR A 290 1.21 -14.48 5.01
CA TYR A 290 1.20 -14.89 3.60
C TYR A 290 0.29 -16.09 3.31
N GLY A 291 -0.40 -16.64 4.30
CA GLY A 291 -1.27 -17.81 4.17
C GLY A 291 -0.52 -19.13 3.92
N LYS A 292 0.79 -19.07 3.68
CA LYS A 292 1.67 -20.22 3.38
C LYS A 292 2.85 -20.24 4.35
N THR A 293 3.34 -21.44 4.67
CA THR A 293 4.60 -21.56 5.39
C THR A 293 5.78 -21.10 4.52
N PRO A 294 6.93 -20.70 5.11
CA PRO A 294 8.13 -20.34 4.32
C PRO A 294 8.55 -21.42 3.32
N ARG A 295 8.38 -22.71 3.68
CA ARG A 295 8.69 -23.85 2.80
C ARG A 295 7.72 -23.96 1.60
N GLU A 296 6.44 -23.71 1.83
CA GLU A 296 5.41 -23.70 0.77
C GLU A 296 5.52 -22.47 -0.12
N PHE A 297 5.99 -21.36 0.44
CA PHE A 297 6.17 -20.10 -0.29
C PHE A 297 7.36 -20.17 -1.25
N ARG A 298 8.43 -20.89 -0.90
CA ARG A 298 9.64 -21.10 -1.73
C ARG A 298 9.38 -22.00 -2.95
N LYS A 299 8.36 -22.89 -2.92
CA LYS A 299 8.00 -23.78 -4.01
C LYS A 299 7.25 -23.06 -5.13
#